data_5ae79ef2bd928f7a85a3978929b7931d
#
_entry.id   5ae79ef2bd928f7a85a3978929b7931d
#
_cell.length_a   1.000
_cell.length_b   1.000
_cell.length_c   1.000
_cell.angle_alpha   90.00
_cell.angle_beta   90.00
_cell.angle_gamma   90.00
#
_symmetry.space_group_name_H-M   'P 1'
#
loop_
_entity.id
_entity.type
_entity.pdbx_description
1 polymer ?
#
loop_
_entity_poly.entity_id
_entity_poly.type
_entity_poly.pdbx_seq_one_letter_code
_entity_poly.pdbx_strand_id
1 'polypeptide(L)'
;MSYSVQNIRNVCLLGHSGSGKTSLAESLLFMTGAIDRMGRVADGNTVCDYDPEEVKRQISLSTAVAPIDYKGCRINVLDTPGAFDFSGEVMEALRAADAAIIVASAKDGVSVGVEKAWKYCEERNMPRFIYISKIDEDHSDYNATFDALRERFGNKIAPVVVPTLDENKKVTGLMDILNKRAYEMQDGKRVEIELPEDKVAVINEFNDALKESVAETSEEFMDRYFEGDEFSVTEVSAALAANVQDASIVPVCMGSPINLRGVSNLLDDICGYFPSPDKRSCNGIAQKTNEIFEANYDFTKVKSAYVWKTIADPFLGKYSLIKVCSGVIKSDDTLLNVEKGEEERLNKLYVLEGSKPIEVPELHAGDIGAIAKLNSVQTGDSLATKANPILYPKALLSTPYTCKRFKAVKKGDEDKISQALAKMMSEDKTLRVVNDSANRQSLIYGIGDQHLDIVMNKLKERYKVDVELSKPKVPFRETIRKNADVEGKHKKQSGGHGQYGHVKMRFEPSGDMETPYVFEQVVVGGAVPKNYFPAVEKGLQECVQKGPLAA
;
A
#
# COMPACT_ATOMS: atom_id res chain seq x y z
N MET A 1 -20.43 17.27 -7.68
CA MET A 1 -21.69 16.49 -7.73
C MET A 1 -21.55 15.37 -6.73
N SER A 2 -22.61 15.03 -5.99
CA SER A 2 -22.62 13.80 -5.17
C SER A 2 -23.09 12.64 -6.04
N TYR A 3 -22.39 11.51 -5.96
CA TYR A 3 -22.74 10.28 -6.68
C TYR A 3 -23.46 9.31 -5.77
N SER A 4 -24.43 8.57 -6.30
CA SER A 4 -24.97 7.42 -5.58
C SER A 4 -23.89 6.32 -5.51
N VAL A 5 -23.92 5.52 -4.45
CA VAL A 5 -22.92 4.45 -4.24
C VAL A 5 -22.80 3.48 -5.43
N GLN A 6 -23.93 3.22 -6.13
CA GLN A 6 -23.96 2.36 -7.31
C GLN A 6 -23.14 2.91 -8.48
N ASN A 7 -22.93 4.22 -8.51
CA ASN A 7 -22.19 4.92 -9.57
C ASN A 7 -20.74 5.28 -9.16
N ILE A 8 -20.22 4.67 -8.08
CA ILE A 8 -18.83 4.84 -7.64
C ILE A 8 -18.03 3.60 -8.00
N ARG A 9 -16.80 3.79 -8.43
CA ARG A 9 -15.79 2.73 -8.64
C ARG A 9 -14.47 3.18 -8.01
N ASN A 10 -14.00 2.48 -6.98
CA ASN A 10 -12.70 2.73 -6.35
C ASN A 10 -11.72 1.67 -6.83
N VAL A 11 -10.78 2.07 -7.68
CA VAL A 11 -9.93 1.16 -8.43
C VAL A 11 -8.46 1.45 -8.15
N CYS A 12 -7.68 0.48 -7.64
CA CYS A 12 -6.25 0.64 -7.51
C CYS A 12 -5.48 0.04 -8.70
N LEU A 13 -4.47 0.75 -9.19
CA LEU A 13 -3.54 0.27 -10.20
C LEU A 13 -2.38 -0.45 -9.51
N LEU A 14 -2.21 -1.74 -9.82
CA LEU A 14 -1.17 -2.60 -9.29
C LEU A 14 -0.23 -3.06 -10.40
N GLY A 15 0.96 -3.52 -10.05
CA GLY A 15 1.93 -4.06 -11.02
C GLY A 15 3.35 -3.62 -10.75
N HIS A 16 4.28 -4.12 -11.55
CA HIS A 16 5.72 -3.85 -11.38
C HIS A 16 6.08 -2.38 -11.63
N SER A 17 7.22 -1.94 -11.12
CA SER A 17 7.78 -0.61 -11.46
C SER A 17 8.02 -0.52 -12.97
N GLY A 18 7.63 0.58 -13.59
CA GLY A 18 7.76 0.78 -15.02
C GLY A 18 6.72 0.06 -15.89
N SER A 19 5.73 -0.67 -15.34
CA SER A 19 4.69 -1.34 -16.12
C SER A 19 3.68 -0.39 -16.81
N GLY A 20 3.71 0.90 -16.51
CA GLY A 20 2.84 1.90 -17.14
C GLY A 20 1.58 2.28 -16.36
N LYS A 21 1.54 2.04 -15.03
CA LYS A 21 0.40 2.41 -14.16
C LYS A 21 0.09 3.90 -14.20
N THR A 22 1.07 4.73 -13.92
CA THR A 22 0.93 6.21 -13.96
C THR A 22 0.56 6.71 -15.35
N SER A 23 1.14 6.13 -16.41
CA SER A 23 0.74 6.44 -17.80
C SER A 23 -0.71 6.05 -18.08
N LEU A 24 -1.19 4.95 -17.49
CA LEU A 24 -2.60 4.54 -17.59
C LEU A 24 -3.50 5.53 -16.84
N ALA A 25 -3.17 5.91 -15.61
CA ALA A 25 -3.92 6.92 -14.85
C ALA A 25 -4.02 8.24 -15.62
N GLU A 26 -2.90 8.69 -16.20
CA GLU A 26 -2.81 9.91 -17.01
C GLU A 26 -3.70 9.84 -18.27
N SER A 27 -3.68 8.70 -18.97
CA SER A 27 -4.51 8.50 -20.15
C SER A 27 -6.01 8.45 -19.83
N LEU A 28 -6.38 7.85 -18.69
CA LEU A 28 -7.76 7.83 -18.21
C LEU A 28 -8.26 9.25 -17.89
N LEU A 29 -7.47 10.07 -17.20
CA LEU A 29 -7.76 11.48 -16.92
C LEU A 29 -7.93 12.29 -18.22
N PHE A 30 -7.02 12.11 -19.16
CA PHE A 30 -7.05 12.85 -20.44
C PHE A 30 -8.25 12.43 -21.31
N MET A 31 -8.53 11.15 -21.46
CA MET A 31 -9.64 10.65 -22.27
C MET A 31 -11.01 11.09 -21.78
N THR A 32 -11.14 11.34 -20.47
CA THR A 32 -12.40 11.81 -19.86
C THR A 32 -12.49 13.33 -19.79
N GLY A 33 -11.44 14.05 -20.22
CA GLY A 33 -11.39 15.51 -20.18
C GLY A 33 -11.19 16.08 -18.77
N ALA A 34 -10.77 15.26 -17.80
CA ALA A 34 -10.39 15.74 -16.47
C ALA A 34 -9.13 16.63 -16.53
N ILE A 35 -8.24 16.35 -17.48
CA ILE A 35 -7.08 17.18 -17.81
C ILE A 35 -7.06 17.51 -19.30
N ASP A 36 -6.61 18.73 -19.62
CA ASP A 36 -6.55 19.23 -21.00
C ASP A 36 -5.33 18.72 -21.78
N ARG A 37 -4.28 18.31 -21.09
CA ARG A 37 -3.04 17.81 -21.66
C ARG A 37 -2.54 16.59 -20.89
N MET A 38 -2.30 15.50 -21.60
CA MET A 38 -1.72 14.29 -21.03
C MET A 38 -0.24 14.50 -20.67
N GLY A 39 0.12 14.28 -19.39
CA GLY A 39 1.48 14.28 -18.91
C GLY A 39 2.25 13.01 -19.28
N ARG A 40 3.56 13.03 -19.07
CA ARG A 40 4.47 11.90 -19.27
C ARG A 40 5.40 11.77 -18.07
N VAL A 41 5.63 10.57 -17.61
CA VAL A 41 6.57 10.29 -16.51
C VAL A 41 7.98 10.79 -16.83
N ALA A 42 8.43 10.60 -18.09
CA ALA A 42 9.73 11.07 -18.54
C ALA A 42 9.88 12.60 -18.52
N ASP A 43 8.79 13.33 -18.68
CA ASP A 43 8.76 14.80 -18.67
C ASP A 43 8.51 15.36 -17.25
N GLY A 44 8.21 14.48 -16.27
CA GLY A 44 7.97 14.86 -14.87
C GLY A 44 6.75 15.75 -14.66
N ASN A 45 5.70 15.61 -15.49
CA ASN A 45 4.54 16.50 -15.52
C ASN A 45 3.20 15.72 -15.42
N THR A 46 3.21 14.52 -14.87
CA THR A 46 1.99 13.74 -14.61
C THR A 46 1.25 14.26 -13.38
N VAL A 47 -0.06 14.01 -13.32
CA VAL A 47 -0.90 14.39 -12.18
C VAL A 47 -0.55 13.58 -10.93
N CYS A 48 -0.22 12.29 -11.10
CA CYS A 48 -0.01 11.39 -9.98
C CYS A 48 1.39 11.46 -9.37
N ASP A 49 2.44 11.66 -10.18
CA ASP A 49 3.82 11.78 -9.70
C ASP A 49 4.19 13.27 -9.53
N TYR A 50 3.85 13.84 -8.39
CA TYR A 50 4.04 15.28 -8.11
C TYR A 50 5.09 15.58 -7.03
N ASP A 51 5.54 14.58 -6.25
CA ASP A 51 6.65 14.75 -5.30
C ASP A 51 7.95 14.99 -6.09
N PRO A 52 8.79 15.99 -5.73
CA PRO A 52 10.07 16.22 -6.41
C PRO A 52 10.98 14.99 -6.53
N GLU A 53 10.93 14.07 -5.56
CA GLU A 53 11.69 12.82 -5.64
C GLU A 53 11.08 11.83 -6.66
N GLU A 54 9.74 11.80 -6.84
CA GLU A 54 9.07 11.03 -7.89
C GLU A 54 9.48 11.54 -9.27
N VAL A 55 9.38 12.83 -9.48
CA VAL A 55 9.76 13.51 -10.74
C VAL A 55 11.24 13.26 -11.08
N LYS A 56 12.13 13.44 -10.11
CA LYS A 56 13.57 13.25 -10.28
C LYS A 56 13.94 11.79 -10.60
N ARG A 57 13.27 10.82 -10.00
CA ARG A 57 13.56 9.39 -10.16
C ARG A 57 12.73 8.74 -11.25
N GLN A 58 11.69 9.41 -11.75
CA GLN A 58 10.72 8.90 -12.72
C GLN A 58 10.03 7.60 -12.23
N ILE A 59 9.73 7.55 -10.93
CA ILE A 59 9.01 6.46 -10.28
C ILE A 59 8.04 7.01 -9.23
N SER A 60 6.88 6.38 -9.11
CA SER A 60 5.92 6.69 -8.03
C SER A 60 6.46 6.18 -6.69
N LEU A 61 6.35 6.99 -5.65
CA LEU A 61 6.77 6.70 -4.28
C LEU A 61 5.58 6.62 -3.33
N SER A 62 4.49 7.28 -3.67
CA SER A 62 3.30 7.43 -2.84
C SER A 62 2.05 7.19 -3.69
N THR A 63 1.00 6.65 -3.08
CA THR A 63 -0.28 6.47 -3.79
C THR A 63 -0.94 7.82 -4.02
N ALA A 64 -1.26 8.13 -5.27
CA ALA A 64 -2.02 9.30 -5.68
C ALA A 64 -3.46 8.94 -6.06
N VAL A 65 -4.37 9.89 -5.93
CA VAL A 65 -5.77 9.75 -6.33
C VAL A 65 -6.01 10.53 -7.62
N ALA A 66 -6.61 9.87 -8.61
CA ALA A 66 -7.04 10.47 -9.88
C ALA A 66 -8.55 10.24 -10.06
N PRO A 67 -9.39 11.22 -9.66
CA PRO A 67 -10.84 11.11 -9.78
C PRO A 67 -11.29 11.39 -11.20
N ILE A 68 -12.17 10.55 -11.73
CA ILE A 68 -12.64 10.59 -13.11
C ILE A 68 -14.17 10.54 -13.10
N ASP A 69 -14.79 11.39 -13.92
CA ASP A 69 -16.22 11.35 -14.19
C ASP A 69 -16.45 10.81 -15.60
N TYR A 70 -17.06 9.62 -15.72
CA TYR A 70 -17.28 8.98 -16.99
C TYR A 70 -18.66 8.30 -17.07
N LYS A 71 -19.46 8.66 -18.07
CA LYS A 71 -20.81 8.10 -18.33
C LYS A 71 -21.70 7.99 -17.07
N GLY A 72 -21.65 9.01 -16.19
CA GLY A 72 -22.41 9.04 -14.95
C GLY A 72 -21.79 8.26 -13.77
N CYS A 73 -20.65 7.62 -13.96
CA CYS A 73 -19.85 7.00 -12.91
C CYS A 73 -18.74 7.93 -12.43
N ARG A 74 -18.49 7.91 -11.11
CA ARG A 74 -17.29 8.43 -10.48
C ARG A 74 -16.30 7.28 -10.33
N ILE A 75 -15.15 7.36 -11.00
CA ILE A 75 -14.07 6.39 -10.88
C ILE A 75 -12.93 7.05 -10.11
N ASN A 76 -12.65 6.59 -8.90
CA ASN A 76 -11.51 7.00 -8.12
C ASN A 76 -10.34 6.04 -8.42
N VAL A 77 -9.42 6.46 -9.28
CA VAL A 77 -8.23 5.68 -9.61
C VAL A 77 -7.17 5.96 -8.55
N LEU A 78 -6.66 4.92 -7.90
CA LEU A 78 -5.56 4.97 -6.95
C LEU A 78 -4.30 4.47 -7.66
N ASP A 79 -3.46 5.40 -8.11
CA ASP A 79 -2.17 5.06 -8.74
C ASP A 79 -1.15 4.71 -7.66
N THR A 80 -0.70 3.44 -7.63
CA THR A 80 0.17 2.94 -6.57
C THR A 80 1.62 2.78 -7.04
N PRO A 81 2.60 2.93 -6.14
CA PRO A 81 3.99 2.62 -6.44
C PRO A 81 4.18 1.17 -6.87
N GLY A 82 5.09 0.94 -7.84
CA GLY A 82 5.42 -0.41 -8.31
C GLY A 82 6.68 -1.01 -7.67
N ALA A 83 7.50 -0.20 -7.01
CA ALA A 83 8.70 -0.66 -6.32
C ALA A 83 8.32 -1.26 -4.95
N PHE A 84 8.93 -2.39 -4.60
CA PHE A 84 8.58 -3.16 -3.40
C PHE A 84 8.90 -2.42 -2.09
N ASP A 85 9.83 -1.50 -2.13
CA ASP A 85 10.20 -0.63 -1.02
C ASP A 85 9.02 0.24 -0.53
N PHE A 86 8.00 0.45 -1.37
CA PHE A 86 6.81 1.23 -1.06
C PHE A 86 5.55 0.37 -0.94
N SER A 87 5.69 -0.90 -0.58
CA SER A 87 4.56 -1.83 -0.41
C SER A 87 3.54 -1.38 0.64
N GLY A 88 3.92 -0.55 1.61
CA GLY A 88 3.00 0.06 2.56
C GLY A 88 1.91 0.88 1.88
N GLU A 89 2.29 1.70 0.92
CA GLU A 89 1.38 2.51 0.09
C GLU A 89 0.37 1.65 -0.68
N VAL A 90 0.84 0.52 -1.23
CA VAL A 90 -0.03 -0.44 -1.91
C VAL A 90 -1.05 -1.05 -0.96
N MET A 91 -0.65 -1.41 0.27
CA MET A 91 -1.56 -1.98 1.27
C MET A 91 -2.61 -0.97 1.74
N GLU A 92 -2.24 0.30 1.88
CA GLU A 92 -3.16 1.39 2.22
C GLU A 92 -4.17 1.63 1.08
N ALA A 93 -3.71 1.66 -0.17
CA ALA A 93 -4.58 1.79 -1.35
C ALA A 93 -5.56 0.61 -1.48
N LEU A 94 -5.10 -0.63 -1.29
CA LEU A 94 -5.93 -1.84 -1.31
C LEU A 94 -7.02 -1.83 -0.22
N ARG A 95 -6.78 -1.14 0.90
CA ARG A 95 -7.79 -0.97 1.96
C ARG A 95 -8.90 0.01 1.54
N ALA A 96 -8.59 0.98 0.68
CA ALA A 96 -9.53 1.96 0.17
C ALA A 96 -10.24 1.51 -1.12
N ALA A 97 -9.58 0.72 -1.96
CA ALA A 97 -10.14 0.24 -3.24
C ALA A 97 -11.21 -0.84 -3.06
N ASP A 98 -12.09 -0.96 -4.05
CA ASP A 98 -13.09 -2.03 -4.17
C ASP A 98 -12.73 -3.03 -5.27
N ALA A 99 -11.88 -2.62 -6.22
CA ALA A 99 -11.36 -3.42 -7.32
C ALA A 99 -9.93 -3.01 -7.66
N ALA A 100 -9.25 -3.82 -8.46
CA ALA A 100 -7.89 -3.57 -8.90
C ALA A 100 -7.71 -3.76 -10.41
N ILE A 101 -6.78 -3.01 -11.02
CA ILE A 101 -6.26 -3.28 -12.35
C ILE A 101 -4.78 -3.65 -12.21
N ILE A 102 -4.44 -4.88 -12.57
CA ILE A 102 -3.05 -5.35 -12.59
C ILE A 102 -2.45 -5.01 -13.94
N VAL A 103 -1.50 -4.08 -13.96
CA VAL A 103 -0.83 -3.63 -15.20
C VAL A 103 0.39 -4.51 -15.45
N ALA A 104 0.31 -5.33 -16.50
CA ALA A 104 1.40 -6.16 -17.01
C ALA A 104 1.96 -5.51 -18.29
N SER A 105 3.28 -5.51 -18.45
CA SER A 105 3.92 -4.99 -19.67
C SER A 105 4.06 -6.10 -20.71
N ALA A 106 3.60 -5.88 -21.94
CA ALA A 106 3.77 -6.81 -23.05
C ALA A 106 5.26 -7.08 -23.39
N LYS A 107 6.16 -6.22 -22.88
CA LYS A 107 7.62 -6.37 -23.03
C LYS A 107 8.23 -7.26 -21.96
N ASP A 108 7.72 -7.17 -20.73
CA ASP A 108 8.31 -7.82 -19.55
C ASP A 108 7.56 -9.10 -19.15
N GLY A 109 6.36 -9.32 -19.72
CA GLY A 109 5.53 -10.49 -19.42
C GLY A 109 5.03 -10.53 -17.97
N VAL A 110 4.92 -11.75 -17.42
CA VAL A 110 4.50 -11.98 -16.03
C VAL A 110 5.67 -11.74 -15.09
N SER A 111 5.83 -10.49 -14.66
CA SER A 111 6.86 -10.07 -13.72
C SER A 111 6.50 -10.41 -12.27
N VAL A 112 7.49 -10.40 -11.36
CA VAL A 112 7.28 -10.56 -9.90
C VAL A 112 6.25 -9.55 -9.35
N GLY A 113 6.19 -8.33 -9.91
CA GLY A 113 5.19 -7.34 -9.50
C GLY A 113 3.76 -7.74 -9.87
N VAL A 114 3.56 -8.41 -11.01
CA VAL A 114 2.27 -8.98 -11.42
C VAL A 114 1.86 -10.12 -10.48
N GLU A 115 2.77 -11.06 -10.17
CA GLU A 115 2.50 -12.15 -9.25
C GLU A 115 2.15 -11.67 -7.83
N LYS A 116 2.88 -10.67 -7.31
CA LYS A 116 2.56 -10.06 -6.01
C LYS A 116 1.20 -9.36 -6.03
N ALA A 117 0.92 -8.58 -7.08
CA ALA A 117 -0.37 -7.91 -7.23
C ALA A 117 -1.52 -8.91 -7.27
N TRP A 118 -1.34 -10.01 -8.01
CA TRP A 118 -2.29 -11.11 -8.04
C TRP A 118 -2.54 -11.70 -6.66
N LYS A 119 -1.47 -12.04 -5.92
CA LYS A 119 -1.57 -12.57 -4.56
C LYS A 119 -2.30 -11.61 -3.61
N TYR A 120 -2.01 -10.31 -3.68
CA TYR A 120 -2.70 -9.30 -2.86
C TYR A 120 -4.21 -9.25 -3.12
N CYS A 121 -4.61 -9.42 -4.38
CA CYS A 121 -6.02 -9.49 -4.75
C CYS A 121 -6.67 -10.81 -4.29
N GLU A 122 -5.99 -11.96 -4.42
CA GLU A 122 -6.50 -13.26 -3.96
C GLU A 122 -6.75 -13.28 -2.45
N GLU A 123 -5.78 -12.82 -1.65
CA GLU A 123 -5.90 -12.75 -0.19
C GLU A 123 -7.09 -11.90 0.30
N ARG A 124 -7.64 -11.05 -0.58
CA ARG A 124 -8.75 -10.12 -0.26
C ARG A 124 -10.03 -10.42 -1.03
N ASN A 125 -10.07 -11.49 -1.80
CA ASN A 125 -11.15 -11.76 -2.77
C ASN A 125 -11.51 -10.49 -3.55
N MET A 126 -10.49 -9.78 -4.05
CA MET A 126 -10.66 -8.50 -4.71
C MET A 126 -10.95 -8.70 -6.20
N PRO A 127 -12.05 -8.15 -6.72
CA PRO A 127 -12.32 -8.05 -8.14
C PRO A 127 -11.15 -7.41 -8.88
N ARG A 128 -10.77 -7.96 -10.02
CA ARG A 128 -9.61 -7.47 -10.74
C ARG A 128 -9.71 -7.63 -12.24
N PHE A 129 -9.09 -6.71 -12.96
CA PHE A 129 -8.74 -6.82 -14.37
C PHE A 129 -7.23 -6.95 -14.52
N ILE A 130 -6.80 -7.45 -15.69
CA ILE A 130 -5.43 -7.28 -16.14
C ILE A 130 -5.43 -6.32 -17.32
N TYR A 131 -4.50 -5.37 -17.30
CA TYR A 131 -4.24 -4.49 -18.43
C TYR A 131 -2.84 -4.79 -18.98
N ILE A 132 -2.77 -5.39 -20.18
CA ILE A 132 -1.50 -5.60 -20.87
C ILE A 132 -1.14 -4.31 -21.59
N SER A 133 -0.18 -3.59 -21.04
CA SER A 133 0.31 -2.31 -21.53
C SER A 133 1.47 -2.47 -22.52
N LYS A 134 1.88 -1.36 -23.17
CA LYS A 134 3.08 -1.28 -24.03
C LYS A 134 3.05 -2.23 -25.24
N ILE A 135 1.85 -2.50 -25.74
CA ILE A 135 1.66 -3.40 -26.90
C ILE A 135 2.30 -2.89 -28.20
N ASP A 136 2.65 -1.61 -28.24
CA ASP A 136 3.22 -0.88 -29.39
C ASP A 136 4.70 -0.51 -29.20
N GLU A 137 5.34 -0.95 -28.11
CA GLU A 137 6.78 -0.80 -27.93
C GLU A 137 7.57 -1.88 -28.69
N ASP A 138 8.81 -1.57 -29.05
CA ASP A 138 9.71 -2.52 -29.68
C ASP A 138 9.94 -3.73 -28.76
N HIS A 139 9.97 -4.91 -29.34
CA HIS A 139 10.11 -6.20 -28.63
C HIS A 139 8.97 -6.55 -27.67
N SER A 140 7.80 -5.93 -27.82
CA SER A 140 6.59 -6.34 -27.09
C SER A 140 5.95 -7.57 -27.75
N ASP A 141 5.47 -8.51 -26.91
CA ASP A 141 4.70 -9.66 -27.33
C ASP A 141 3.51 -9.86 -26.40
N TYR A 142 2.36 -9.33 -26.80
CA TYR A 142 1.15 -9.40 -26.01
C TYR A 142 0.55 -10.82 -26.00
N ASN A 143 0.71 -11.62 -27.07
CA ASN A 143 0.25 -12.99 -27.11
C ASN A 143 1.02 -13.86 -26.13
N ALA A 144 2.35 -13.84 -26.18
CA ALA A 144 3.18 -14.55 -25.21
C ALA A 144 2.89 -14.12 -23.77
N THR A 145 2.61 -12.82 -23.53
CA THR A 145 2.23 -12.33 -22.21
C THR A 145 0.86 -12.86 -21.77
N PHE A 146 -0.11 -12.90 -22.67
CA PHE A 146 -1.45 -13.45 -22.42
C PHE A 146 -1.40 -14.95 -22.11
N ASP A 147 -0.67 -15.71 -22.92
CA ASP A 147 -0.49 -17.16 -22.73
C ASP A 147 0.18 -17.46 -21.38
N ALA A 148 1.24 -16.71 -21.03
CA ALA A 148 1.91 -16.84 -19.75
C ALA A 148 0.99 -16.49 -18.54
N LEU A 149 0.06 -15.53 -18.71
CA LEU A 149 -0.95 -15.22 -17.69
C LEU A 149 -1.93 -16.38 -17.53
N ARG A 150 -2.41 -16.99 -18.62
CA ARG A 150 -3.28 -18.17 -18.56
C ARG A 150 -2.57 -19.39 -17.98
N GLU A 151 -1.35 -19.65 -18.40
CA GLU A 151 -0.54 -20.74 -17.83
C GLU A 151 -0.36 -20.57 -16.32
N ARG A 152 -0.12 -19.33 -15.85
CA ARG A 152 0.17 -19.04 -14.44
C ARG A 152 -1.06 -18.98 -13.56
N PHE A 153 -2.18 -18.43 -14.05
CA PHE A 153 -3.36 -18.09 -13.25
C PHE A 153 -4.63 -18.85 -13.67
N GLY A 154 -4.55 -19.65 -14.74
CA GLY A 154 -5.64 -20.51 -15.19
C GLY A 154 -6.58 -19.84 -16.19
N ASN A 155 -7.59 -20.61 -16.61
CA ASN A 155 -8.53 -20.22 -17.66
C ASN A 155 -9.50 -19.10 -17.27
N LYS A 156 -9.56 -18.74 -15.98
CA LYS A 156 -10.31 -17.54 -15.54
C LYS A 156 -9.79 -16.22 -16.13
N ILE A 157 -8.62 -16.24 -16.80
CA ILE A 157 -8.05 -15.11 -17.55
C ILE A 157 -8.78 -15.01 -18.90
N ALA A 158 -9.69 -14.03 -19.01
CA ALA A 158 -10.62 -13.88 -20.12
C ALA A 158 -10.26 -12.68 -21.02
N PRO A 159 -9.92 -12.86 -22.29
CA PRO A 159 -9.57 -11.77 -23.19
C PRO A 159 -10.82 -10.99 -23.59
N VAL A 160 -10.85 -9.67 -23.38
CA VAL A 160 -11.98 -8.81 -23.77
C VAL A 160 -11.61 -7.78 -24.83
N VAL A 161 -10.37 -7.26 -24.80
CA VAL A 161 -9.86 -6.31 -25.80
C VAL A 161 -8.46 -6.72 -26.23
N VAL A 162 -8.25 -6.92 -27.53
CA VAL A 162 -7.02 -7.44 -28.13
C VAL A 162 -6.57 -6.53 -29.28
N PRO A 163 -5.27 -6.28 -29.49
CA PRO A 163 -4.81 -5.43 -30.60
C PRO A 163 -4.90 -6.12 -31.97
N THR A 164 -5.12 -5.32 -33.01
CA THR A 164 -4.87 -5.71 -34.40
C THR A 164 -3.46 -5.28 -34.81
N LEU A 165 -2.79 -6.14 -35.58
CA LEU A 165 -1.45 -5.89 -36.11
C LEU A 165 -1.45 -5.84 -37.62
N ASP A 166 -0.60 -4.98 -38.22
CA ASP A 166 -0.26 -5.04 -39.64
C ASP A 166 0.78 -6.15 -39.93
N GLU A 167 1.17 -6.26 -41.21
CA GLU A 167 2.18 -7.23 -41.68
C GLU A 167 3.57 -7.01 -41.00
N ASN A 168 3.85 -5.81 -40.52
CA ASN A 168 5.09 -5.44 -39.82
C ASN A 168 4.97 -5.61 -38.29
N LYS A 169 3.92 -6.24 -37.79
CA LYS A 169 3.59 -6.40 -36.36
C LYS A 169 3.38 -5.08 -35.62
N LYS A 170 3.01 -4.01 -36.32
CA LYS A 170 2.62 -2.75 -35.67
C LYS A 170 1.15 -2.77 -35.33
N VAL A 171 0.82 -2.23 -34.16
CA VAL A 171 -0.57 -2.10 -33.72
C VAL A 171 -1.29 -1.06 -34.57
N THR A 172 -2.31 -1.48 -35.29
CA THR A 172 -3.16 -0.63 -36.12
C THR A 172 -4.46 -0.25 -35.43
N GLY A 173 -5.05 -1.17 -34.68
CA GLY A 173 -6.32 -0.98 -34.01
C GLY A 173 -6.49 -1.94 -32.84
N LEU A 174 -7.75 -2.13 -32.45
CA LEU A 174 -8.15 -3.03 -31.37
C LEU A 174 -9.40 -3.82 -31.79
N MET A 175 -9.55 -5.02 -31.26
CA MET A 175 -10.73 -5.84 -31.40
C MET A 175 -11.42 -5.99 -30.03
N ASP A 176 -12.72 -5.74 -30.00
CA ASP A 176 -13.61 -6.15 -28.92
C ASP A 176 -14.03 -7.61 -29.17
N ILE A 177 -13.57 -8.50 -28.31
CA ILE A 177 -13.73 -9.94 -28.51
C ILE A 177 -15.17 -10.37 -28.28
N LEU A 178 -15.84 -9.79 -27.30
CA LEU A 178 -17.22 -10.10 -26.98
C LEU A 178 -18.18 -9.74 -28.13
N ASN A 179 -18.05 -8.50 -28.62
CA ASN A 179 -18.94 -7.98 -29.67
C ASN A 179 -18.45 -8.32 -31.09
N LYS A 180 -17.25 -8.90 -31.24
CA LYS A 180 -16.57 -9.17 -32.53
C LYS A 180 -16.49 -7.92 -33.41
N ARG A 181 -16.06 -6.79 -32.82
CA ARG A 181 -15.93 -5.49 -33.48
C ARG A 181 -14.48 -5.04 -33.53
N ALA A 182 -14.13 -4.26 -34.53
CA ALA A 182 -12.81 -3.66 -34.66
C ALA A 182 -12.89 -2.14 -34.55
N TYR A 183 -11.85 -1.54 -33.98
CA TYR A 183 -11.74 -0.11 -33.72
C TYR A 183 -10.36 0.40 -34.09
N GLU A 184 -10.32 1.63 -34.59
CA GLU A 184 -9.10 2.41 -34.77
C GLU A 184 -9.16 3.71 -33.95
N MET A 185 -8.01 4.29 -33.70
CA MET A 185 -7.89 5.62 -33.11
C MET A 185 -7.71 6.65 -34.24
N GLN A 186 -8.70 7.54 -34.42
CA GLN A 186 -8.66 8.65 -35.37
C GLN A 186 -8.82 9.96 -34.59
N ASP A 187 -7.86 10.86 -34.70
CA ASP A 187 -7.85 12.15 -33.98
C ASP A 187 -8.11 12.01 -32.45
N GLY A 188 -7.53 10.99 -31.83
CA GLY A 188 -7.69 10.72 -30.39
C GLY A 188 -9.05 10.13 -29.99
N LYS A 189 -9.90 9.76 -30.95
CA LYS A 189 -11.21 9.14 -30.71
C LYS A 189 -11.25 7.71 -31.23
N ARG A 190 -11.95 6.85 -30.51
CA ARG A 190 -12.24 5.47 -30.94
C ARG A 190 -13.29 5.50 -32.04
N VAL A 191 -12.96 4.99 -33.20
CA VAL A 191 -13.85 4.88 -34.36
C VAL A 191 -14.01 3.39 -34.70
N GLU A 192 -15.27 2.91 -34.80
CA GLU A 192 -15.58 1.55 -35.23
C GLU A 192 -15.27 1.41 -36.72
N ILE A 193 -14.60 0.32 -37.07
CA ILE A 193 -14.27 -0.04 -38.45
C ILE A 193 -14.82 -1.44 -38.76
N GLU A 194 -14.95 -1.76 -40.04
CA GLU A 194 -15.27 -3.12 -40.48
C GLU A 194 -14.13 -4.07 -40.02
N LEU A 195 -14.51 -5.25 -39.49
CA LEU A 195 -13.53 -6.24 -39.05
C LEU A 195 -12.76 -6.77 -40.29
N PRO A 196 -11.42 -6.60 -40.34
CA PRO A 196 -10.63 -7.08 -41.47
C PRO A 196 -10.73 -8.61 -41.61
N GLU A 197 -10.92 -9.11 -42.83
CA GLU A 197 -11.09 -10.55 -43.10
C GLU A 197 -9.93 -11.39 -42.56
N ASP A 198 -8.70 -10.90 -42.67
CA ASP A 198 -7.48 -11.57 -42.17
C ASP A 198 -7.42 -11.66 -40.64
N LYS A 199 -8.25 -10.91 -39.88
CA LYS A 199 -8.35 -10.92 -38.43
C LYS A 199 -9.48 -11.78 -37.88
N VAL A 200 -10.35 -12.29 -38.72
CA VAL A 200 -11.49 -13.14 -38.29
C VAL A 200 -11.02 -14.40 -37.55
N ALA A 201 -9.94 -15.02 -37.98
CA ALA A 201 -9.39 -16.20 -37.32
C ALA A 201 -8.87 -15.84 -35.90
N VAL A 202 -8.16 -14.72 -35.77
CA VAL A 202 -7.60 -14.26 -34.48
C VAL A 202 -8.71 -13.90 -33.48
N ILE A 203 -9.75 -13.19 -33.94
CA ILE A 203 -10.85 -12.82 -33.02
C ILE A 203 -11.63 -14.06 -32.57
N ASN A 204 -11.77 -15.08 -33.43
CA ASN A 204 -12.43 -16.34 -33.06
C ASN A 204 -11.59 -17.11 -32.03
N GLU A 205 -10.26 -17.19 -32.16
CA GLU A 205 -9.38 -17.84 -31.21
C GLU A 205 -9.51 -17.19 -29.79
N PHE A 206 -9.46 -15.86 -29.72
CA PHE A 206 -9.68 -15.17 -28.44
C PHE A 206 -11.11 -15.28 -27.92
N ASN A 207 -12.12 -15.34 -28.81
CA ASN A 207 -13.50 -15.56 -28.42
C ASN A 207 -13.72 -16.97 -27.84
N ASP A 208 -13.06 -17.99 -28.39
CA ASP A 208 -13.10 -19.33 -27.81
C ASP A 208 -12.44 -19.38 -26.43
N ALA A 209 -11.33 -18.67 -26.22
CA ALA A 209 -10.72 -18.52 -24.90
C ALA A 209 -11.65 -17.77 -23.91
N LEU A 210 -12.40 -16.76 -24.36
CA LEU A 210 -13.42 -16.08 -23.55
C LEU A 210 -14.57 -17.01 -23.19
N LYS A 211 -15.08 -17.79 -24.13
CA LYS A 211 -16.15 -18.80 -23.91
C LYS A 211 -15.71 -19.85 -22.89
N GLU A 212 -14.47 -20.35 -23.00
CA GLU A 212 -13.90 -21.29 -22.04
C GLU A 212 -13.88 -20.71 -20.61
N SER A 213 -13.46 -19.45 -20.46
CA SER A 213 -13.48 -18.75 -19.16
C SER A 213 -14.90 -18.62 -18.60
N VAL A 214 -15.90 -18.37 -19.46
CA VAL A 214 -17.32 -18.31 -19.06
C VAL A 214 -17.85 -19.70 -18.70
N ALA A 215 -17.49 -20.72 -19.45
CA ALA A 215 -17.91 -22.10 -19.21
C ALA A 215 -17.53 -22.59 -17.79
N GLU A 216 -16.34 -22.22 -17.31
CA GLU A 216 -15.87 -22.60 -15.98
C GLU A 216 -16.65 -21.93 -14.81
N THR A 217 -17.56 -20.99 -15.09
CA THR A 217 -18.30 -20.28 -14.02
C THR A 217 -19.50 -21.03 -13.47
N SER A 218 -20.07 -21.99 -14.22
CA SER A 218 -21.20 -22.80 -13.77
C SER A 218 -21.28 -24.14 -14.52
N GLU A 219 -21.90 -25.15 -13.89
CA GLU A 219 -22.17 -26.45 -14.53
C GLU A 219 -23.01 -26.31 -15.79
N GLU A 220 -24.01 -25.42 -15.80
CA GLU A 220 -24.86 -25.15 -16.96
C GLU A 220 -24.07 -24.63 -18.17
N PHE A 221 -23.18 -23.65 -17.94
CA PHE A 221 -22.32 -23.14 -19.03
C PHE A 221 -21.29 -24.17 -19.46
N MET A 222 -20.77 -25.00 -18.55
CA MET A 222 -19.82 -26.05 -18.87
C MET A 222 -20.46 -27.13 -19.77
N ASP A 223 -21.66 -27.59 -19.42
CA ASP A 223 -22.39 -28.60 -20.21
C ASP A 223 -22.65 -28.09 -21.62
N ARG A 224 -23.18 -26.88 -21.77
CA ARG A 224 -23.43 -26.24 -23.07
C ARG A 224 -22.16 -26.05 -23.89
N TYR A 225 -21.05 -25.73 -23.26
CA TYR A 225 -19.75 -25.61 -23.94
C TYR A 225 -19.30 -26.93 -24.53
N PHE A 226 -19.43 -28.04 -23.80
CA PHE A 226 -19.09 -29.37 -24.29
C PHE A 226 -20.09 -29.90 -25.37
N GLU A 227 -21.34 -29.47 -25.32
CA GLU A 227 -22.34 -29.76 -26.34
C GLU A 227 -22.11 -28.95 -27.64
N GLY A 228 -21.24 -27.93 -27.58
CA GLY A 228 -20.92 -27.05 -28.70
C GLY A 228 -21.92 -25.92 -28.92
N ASP A 229 -22.71 -25.60 -27.91
CA ASP A 229 -23.70 -24.53 -27.96
C ASP A 229 -23.02 -23.14 -27.99
N GLU A 230 -23.58 -22.24 -28.80
CA GLU A 230 -23.15 -20.87 -28.86
C GLU A 230 -23.69 -20.05 -27.67
N PHE A 231 -22.81 -19.27 -27.05
CA PHE A 231 -23.22 -18.29 -26.04
C PHE A 231 -23.54 -16.96 -26.70
N SER A 232 -24.68 -16.38 -26.36
CA SER A 232 -25.04 -15.04 -26.80
C SER A 232 -24.19 -13.96 -26.15
N VAL A 233 -24.00 -12.81 -26.81
CA VAL A 233 -23.31 -11.65 -26.27
C VAL A 233 -23.89 -11.22 -24.92
N THR A 234 -25.22 -11.30 -24.78
CA THR A 234 -25.93 -10.93 -23.55
C THR A 234 -25.59 -11.89 -22.41
N GLU A 235 -25.53 -13.21 -22.66
CA GLU A 235 -25.16 -14.21 -21.65
C GLU A 235 -23.71 -14.02 -21.19
N VAL A 236 -22.78 -13.87 -22.14
CA VAL A 236 -21.36 -13.64 -21.80
C VAL A 236 -21.16 -12.33 -21.03
N SER A 237 -21.84 -11.24 -21.44
CA SER A 237 -21.78 -9.96 -20.72
C SER A 237 -22.33 -10.07 -19.29
N ALA A 238 -23.45 -10.80 -19.12
CA ALA A 238 -24.03 -11.04 -17.79
C ALA A 238 -23.11 -11.92 -16.92
N ALA A 239 -22.50 -12.95 -17.50
CA ALA A 239 -21.52 -13.79 -16.82
C ALA A 239 -20.28 -12.99 -16.39
N LEU A 240 -19.74 -12.12 -17.26
CA LEU A 240 -18.65 -11.21 -16.90
C LEU A 240 -19.05 -10.29 -15.73
N ALA A 241 -20.21 -9.64 -15.82
CA ALA A 241 -20.68 -8.74 -14.76
C ALA A 241 -20.89 -9.43 -13.41
N ALA A 242 -21.33 -10.68 -13.40
CA ALA A 242 -21.51 -11.47 -12.18
C ALA A 242 -20.17 -11.99 -11.62
N ASN A 243 -19.34 -12.60 -12.45
CA ASN A 243 -18.17 -13.37 -12.03
C ASN A 243 -16.88 -12.53 -11.91
N VAL A 244 -16.87 -11.29 -12.37
CA VAL A 244 -15.81 -10.32 -12.04
C VAL A 244 -15.94 -9.89 -10.57
N GLN A 245 -17.16 -9.80 -10.03
CA GLN A 245 -17.40 -9.34 -8.66
C GLN A 245 -16.83 -10.29 -7.59
N ASP A 246 -16.81 -11.59 -7.86
CA ASP A 246 -16.22 -12.61 -6.96
C ASP A 246 -14.83 -13.08 -7.40
N ALA A 247 -14.30 -12.48 -8.49
CA ALA A 247 -13.01 -12.80 -9.09
C ALA A 247 -12.91 -14.22 -9.70
N SER A 248 -14.03 -14.84 -10.05
CA SER A 248 -14.09 -16.11 -10.80
C SER A 248 -13.68 -15.93 -12.26
N ILE A 249 -13.93 -14.75 -12.84
CA ILE A 249 -13.39 -14.33 -14.15
C ILE A 249 -12.51 -13.09 -13.94
N VAL A 250 -11.42 -13.02 -14.69
CA VAL A 250 -10.49 -11.89 -14.70
C VAL A 250 -10.33 -11.41 -16.15
N PRO A 251 -11.04 -10.35 -16.54
CA PRO A 251 -10.93 -9.76 -17.86
C PRO A 251 -9.54 -9.23 -18.16
N VAL A 252 -9.09 -9.40 -19.41
CA VAL A 252 -7.82 -8.87 -19.91
C VAL A 252 -8.10 -7.88 -21.03
N CYS A 253 -7.72 -6.63 -20.79
CA CYS A 253 -7.67 -5.58 -21.81
C CYS A 253 -6.22 -5.38 -22.24
N MET A 254 -5.98 -5.23 -23.53
CA MET A 254 -4.66 -4.95 -24.07
C MET A 254 -4.64 -3.57 -24.71
N GLY A 255 -3.60 -2.80 -24.46
CA GLY A 255 -3.58 -1.43 -24.98
C GLY A 255 -2.26 -0.68 -24.82
N SER A 256 -2.29 0.56 -25.29
CA SER A 256 -1.20 1.52 -25.14
C SER A 256 -1.75 2.81 -24.54
N PRO A 257 -1.45 3.08 -23.25
CA PRO A 257 -1.88 4.32 -22.61
C PRO A 257 -1.34 5.57 -23.34
N ILE A 258 -0.07 5.55 -23.75
CA ILE A 258 0.59 6.70 -24.39
C ILE A 258 -0.09 7.08 -25.71
N ASN A 259 -0.56 6.08 -26.47
CA ASN A 259 -1.25 6.26 -27.74
C ASN A 259 -2.78 6.16 -27.59
N LEU A 260 -3.31 6.20 -26.37
CA LEU A 260 -4.73 6.16 -26.01
C LEU A 260 -5.48 4.91 -26.51
N ARG A 261 -4.75 3.86 -26.90
CA ARG A 261 -5.34 2.63 -27.42
C ARG A 261 -5.85 1.75 -26.29
N GLY A 262 -7.10 1.32 -26.34
CA GLY A 262 -7.74 0.49 -25.34
C GLY A 262 -8.21 1.22 -24.07
N VAL A 263 -7.90 2.49 -23.92
CA VAL A 263 -8.25 3.27 -22.72
C VAL A 263 -9.76 3.49 -22.61
N SER A 264 -10.44 3.83 -23.71
CA SER A 264 -11.90 3.99 -23.72
C SER A 264 -12.65 2.67 -23.52
N ASN A 265 -12.12 1.55 -24.03
CA ASN A 265 -12.66 0.22 -23.78
C ASN A 265 -12.55 -0.12 -22.28
N LEU A 266 -11.37 0.10 -21.69
CA LEU A 266 -11.15 -0.12 -20.27
C LEU A 266 -12.09 0.72 -19.39
N LEU A 267 -12.37 1.99 -19.76
CA LEU A 267 -13.34 2.84 -19.06
C LEU A 267 -14.75 2.25 -19.12
N ASP A 268 -15.17 1.75 -20.29
CA ASP A 268 -16.45 1.07 -20.47
C ASP A 268 -16.54 -0.20 -19.60
N ASP A 269 -15.48 -1.02 -19.60
CA ASP A 269 -15.39 -2.26 -18.82
C ASP A 269 -15.38 -1.99 -17.30
N ILE A 270 -14.68 -0.96 -16.83
CA ILE A 270 -14.70 -0.53 -15.42
C ILE A 270 -16.13 -0.18 -14.98
N CYS A 271 -16.85 0.59 -15.79
CA CYS A 271 -18.23 0.97 -15.47
C CYS A 271 -19.19 -0.22 -15.54
N GLY A 272 -18.99 -1.13 -16.50
CA GLY A 272 -19.87 -2.26 -16.76
C GLY A 272 -19.67 -3.45 -15.82
N TYR A 273 -18.43 -3.78 -15.47
CA TYR A 273 -18.12 -5.04 -14.81
C TYR A 273 -17.59 -4.89 -13.39
N PHE A 274 -16.90 -3.80 -13.02
CA PHE A 274 -16.44 -3.64 -11.66
C PHE A 274 -17.60 -3.38 -10.69
N PRO A 275 -17.55 -3.95 -9.48
CA PRO A 275 -18.56 -3.70 -8.47
C PRO A 275 -18.51 -2.25 -7.98
N SER A 276 -19.69 -1.73 -7.66
CA SER A 276 -19.83 -0.56 -6.80
C SER A 276 -19.52 -0.91 -5.34
N PRO A 277 -19.18 0.07 -4.49
CA PRO A 277 -18.81 -0.21 -3.09
C PRO A 277 -19.87 -1.00 -2.31
N ASP A 278 -21.18 -0.78 -2.56
CA ASP A 278 -22.29 -1.50 -1.90
C ASP A 278 -22.35 -2.99 -2.23
N LYS A 279 -21.62 -3.46 -3.21
CA LYS A 279 -21.41 -4.90 -3.50
C LYS A 279 -20.25 -5.51 -2.68
N ARG A 280 -19.56 -4.69 -1.91
CA ARG A 280 -18.45 -5.12 -1.04
C ARG A 280 -18.87 -4.98 0.43
N SER A 281 -18.49 -5.95 1.26
CA SER A 281 -18.74 -5.86 2.69
C SER A 281 -17.80 -4.83 3.33
N CYS A 282 -18.35 -4.02 4.23
CA CYS A 282 -17.59 -3.09 5.06
C CYS A 282 -18.08 -3.21 6.51
N ASN A 283 -17.32 -3.92 7.33
CA ASN A 283 -17.69 -4.22 8.70
C ASN A 283 -16.74 -3.55 9.69
N GLY A 284 -17.30 -2.96 10.73
CA GLY A 284 -16.60 -2.41 11.89
C GLY A 284 -17.11 -3.05 13.18
N ILE A 285 -16.52 -2.66 14.29
CA ILE A 285 -16.97 -3.06 15.64
C ILE A 285 -17.58 -1.84 16.34
N ALA A 286 -18.85 -1.94 16.71
CA ALA A 286 -19.53 -0.93 17.53
C ALA A 286 -18.95 -0.98 18.96
N GLN A 287 -18.24 0.07 19.37
CA GLN A 287 -17.47 0.05 20.62
C GLN A 287 -18.32 0.00 21.90
N LYS A 288 -19.61 0.37 21.82
CA LYS A 288 -20.52 0.35 22.97
C LYS A 288 -21.11 -1.04 23.24
N THR A 289 -21.39 -1.82 22.19
CA THR A 289 -22.01 -3.14 22.28
C THR A 289 -21.02 -4.28 22.03
N ASN A 290 -19.86 -3.96 21.47
CA ASN A 290 -18.86 -4.91 20.99
C ASN A 290 -19.40 -5.87 19.91
N GLU A 291 -20.40 -5.45 19.15
CA GLU A 291 -21.03 -6.20 18.08
C GLU A 291 -20.51 -5.73 16.71
N ILE A 292 -20.65 -6.60 15.71
CA ILE A 292 -20.32 -6.25 14.32
C ILE A 292 -21.31 -5.19 13.83
N PHE A 293 -20.79 -4.08 13.33
CA PHE A 293 -21.52 -3.06 12.62
C PHE A 293 -21.30 -3.21 11.13
N GLU A 294 -22.31 -3.66 10.43
CA GLU A 294 -22.31 -3.79 8.97
C GLU A 294 -22.56 -2.42 8.34
N ALA A 295 -21.50 -1.68 8.04
CA ALA A 295 -21.59 -0.38 7.38
C ALA A 295 -22.07 -0.53 5.92
N ASN A 296 -21.45 -1.44 5.18
CA ASN A 296 -21.78 -1.85 3.81
C ASN A 296 -22.04 -0.68 2.85
N TYR A 297 -21.35 0.45 3.09
CA TYR A 297 -21.47 1.69 2.31
C TYR A 297 -22.89 2.22 2.18
N ASP A 298 -23.71 1.99 3.19
CA ASP A 298 -25.11 2.46 3.25
C ASP A 298 -25.16 3.91 3.74
N PHE A 299 -25.61 4.81 2.87
CA PHE A 299 -25.72 6.25 3.18
C PHE A 299 -26.82 6.59 4.18
N THR A 300 -27.75 5.67 4.47
CA THR A 300 -28.83 5.87 5.45
C THR A 300 -28.40 5.59 6.89
N LYS A 301 -27.27 4.89 7.07
CA LYS A 301 -26.72 4.55 8.38
C LYS A 301 -25.99 5.72 9.03
N VAL A 302 -25.56 5.54 10.26
CA VAL A 302 -24.76 6.53 11.00
C VAL A 302 -23.43 6.82 10.28
N LYS A 303 -22.97 8.06 10.38
CA LYS A 303 -21.75 8.52 9.71
C LYS A 303 -20.52 7.79 10.26
N SER A 304 -19.74 7.22 9.38
CA SER A 304 -18.44 6.65 9.72
C SER A 304 -17.50 6.62 8.51
N ALA A 305 -16.21 6.71 8.77
CA ALA A 305 -15.16 6.63 7.76
C ALA A 305 -13.91 5.96 8.30
N TYR A 306 -13.11 5.45 7.39
CA TYR A 306 -11.78 4.91 7.65
C TYR A 306 -10.72 5.82 7.02
N VAL A 307 -9.70 6.18 7.78
CA VAL A 307 -8.56 6.98 7.32
C VAL A 307 -7.53 6.05 6.72
N TRP A 308 -7.49 5.98 5.40
CA TRP A 308 -6.60 5.03 4.71
C TRP A 308 -5.21 5.59 4.44
N LYS A 309 -5.03 6.92 4.39
CA LYS A 309 -3.75 7.58 4.12
C LYS A 309 -3.68 8.97 4.75
N THR A 310 -2.47 9.38 5.12
CA THR A 310 -2.15 10.75 5.54
C THR A 310 -1.11 11.34 4.61
N ILE A 311 -1.34 12.56 4.13
CA ILE A 311 -0.39 13.34 3.33
C ILE A 311 -0.09 14.63 4.10
N ALA A 312 1.19 14.94 4.32
CA ALA A 312 1.59 16.22 4.87
C ALA A 312 2.12 17.13 3.76
N ASP A 313 1.31 18.09 3.38
CA ASP A 313 1.69 19.12 2.41
C ASP A 313 2.41 20.28 3.12
N PRO A 314 3.57 20.74 2.61
CA PRO A 314 4.34 21.83 3.22
C PRO A 314 3.59 23.17 3.27
N PHE A 315 2.67 23.41 2.32
CA PHE A 315 1.96 24.67 2.14
C PHE A 315 0.55 24.64 2.70
N LEU A 316 -0.17 23.54 2.44
CA LEU A 316 -1.58 23.39 2.81
C LEU A 316 -1.78 22.66 4.15
N GLY A 317 -0.74 22.03 4.65
CA GLY A 317 -0.75 21.29 5.90
C GLY A 317 -1.10 19.81 5.71
N LYS A 318 -1.67 19.19 6.73
CA LYS A 318 -1.98 17.76 6.76
C LYS A 318 -3.35 17.48 6.13
N TYR A 319 -3.40 16.51 5.22
CA TYR A 319 -4.63 15.90 4.71
C TYR A 319 -4.77 14.47 5.25
N SER A 320 -5.94 14.14 5.75
CA SER A 320 -6.35 12.78 6.07
C SER A 320 -7.28 12.27 4.97
N LEU A 321 -6.83 11.32 4.18
CA LEU A 321 -7.61 10.71 3.11
C LEU A 321 -8.50 9.64 3.73
N ILE A 322 -9.80 9.74 3.46
CA ILE A 322 -10.82 8.88 4.03
C ILE A 322 -11.57 8.11 2.94
N LYS A 323 -12.05 6.92 3.30
CA LYS A 323 -13.15 6.25 2.62
C LYS A 323 -14.36 6.30 3.53
N VAL A 324 -15.47 6.84 3.04
CA VAL A 324 -16.72 6.89 3.81
C VAL A 324 -17.32 5.48 3.85
N CYS A 325 -17.43 4.91 5.05
CA CYS A 325 -17.93 3.54 5.24
C CYS A 325 -19.46 3.49 5.35
N SER A 326 -20.09 4.51 5.96
CA SER A 326 -21.53 4.65 6.07
C SER A 326 -21.95 6.11 6.26
N GLY A 327 -23.20 6.41 5.93
CA GLY A 327 -23.78 7.75 6.07
C GLY A 327 -23.28 8.74 5.02
N VAL A 328 -23.46 10.03 5.32
CA VAL A 328 -22.99 11.16 4.51
C VAL A 328 -22.22 12.11 5.42
N ILE A 329 -20.95 12.33 5.13
CA ILE A 329 -20.08 13.26 5.86
C ILE A 329 -20.17 14.62 5.19
N LYS A 330 -20.40 15.67 5.98
CA LYS A 330 -20.55 17.05 5.51
C LYS A 330 -19.46 17.94 6.09
N SER A 331 -19.20 19.04 5.41
CA SER A 331 -18.43 20.14 6.00
C SER A 331 -19.10 20.58 7.30
N ASP A 332 -18.28 20.97 8.28
CA ASP A 332 -18.69 21.35 9.64
C ASP A 332 -19.23 20.22 10.54
N ASP A 333 -19.30 18.98 10.08
CA ASP A 333 -19.55 17.83 10.97
C ASP A 333 -18.48 17.73 12.06
N THR A 334 -18.86 17.19 13.21
CA THR A 334 -17.93 16.80 14.27
C THR A 334 -17.94 15.28 14.38
N LEU A 335 -16.80 14.65 14.19
CA LEU A 335 -16.61 13.20 14.31
C LEU A 335 -15.60 12.88 15.41
N LEU A 336 -15.81 11.73 16.04
CA LEU A 336 -14.89 11.16 17.03
C LEU A 336 -13.80 10.37 16.31
N ASN A 337 -12.53 10.64 16.62
CA ASN A 337 -11.44 9.70 16.41
C ASN A 337 -11.60 8.57 17.44
N VAL A 338 -12.02 7.40 16.98
CA VAL A 338 -12.43 6.30 17.87
C VAL A 338 -11.25 5.74 18.64
N GLU A 339 -10.08 5.65 18.02
CA GLU A 339 -8.83 5.14 18.62
C GLU A 339 -8.32 6.02 19.76
N LYS A 340 -8.51 7.34 19.66
CA LYS A 340 -7.98 8.31 20.64
C LYS A 340 -9.04 8.90 21.58
N GLY A 341 -10.33 8.73 21.23
CA GLY A 341 -11.42 9.32 22.00
C GLY A 341 -11.54 10.84 21.88
N GLU A 342 -10.93 11.44 20.86
CA GLU A 342 -10.91 12.89 20.63
C GLU A 342 -11.87 13.30 19.53
N GLU A 343 -12.62 14.39 19.74
CA GLU A 343 -13.55 14.94 18.74
C GLU A 343 -12.82 15.89 17.80
N GLU A 344 -13.03 15.70 16.49
CA GLU A 344 -12.48 16.52 15.42
C GLU A 344 -13.62 17.22 14.65
N ARG A 345 -13.51 18.52 14.50
CA ARG A 345 -14.41 19.30 13.65
C ARG A 345 -13.89 19.33 12.23
N LEU A 346 -14.73 18.94 11.27
CA LEU A 346 -14.39 18.88 9.85
C LEU A 346 -14.68 20.25 9.22
N ASN A 347 -13.63 21.05 8.96
CA ASN A 347 -13.84 22.39 8.40
C ASN A 347 -14.20 22.32 6.90
N LYS A 348 -13.40 21.62 6.11
CA LYS A 348 -13.57 21.50 4.66
C LYS A 348 -13.27 20.09 4.20
N LEU A 349 -14.05 19.64 3.23
CA LEU A 349 -13.89 18.36 2.58
C LEU A 349 -13.35 18.57 1.17
N TYR A 350 -12.54 17.64 0.70
CA TYR A 350 -11.91 17.70 -0.62
C TYR A 350 -11.97 16.36 -1.33
N VAL A 351 -11.93 16.41 -2.65
CA VAL A 351 -11.48 15.33 -3.51
C VAL A 351 -10.12 15.74 -4.05
N LEU A 352 -9.13 14.85 -3.99
CA LEU A 352 -7.78 15.14 -4.48
C LEU A 352 -7.63 14.66 -5.93
N GLU A 353 -7.15 15.53 -6.80
CA GLU A 353 -6.69 15.24 -8.16
C GLU A 353 -5.15 15.37 -8.15
N GLY A 354 -4.46 14.26 -7.85
CA GLY A 354 -3.04 14.33 -7.54
C GLY A 354 -2.76 15.27 -6.35
N SER A 355 -2.01 16.35 -6.60
CA SER A 355 -1.72 17.39 -5.60
C SER A 355 -2.82 18.45 -5.47
N LYS A 356 -3.78 18.51 -6.39
CA LYS A 356 -4.80 19.56 -6.46
C LYS A 356 -6.04 19.22 -5.61
N PRO A 357 -6.33 19.96 -4.52
CA PRO A 357 -7.52 19.78 -3.74
C PRO A 357 -8.73 20.46 -4.38
N ILE A 358 -9.80 19.72 -4.61
CA ILE A 358 -11.10 20.21 -5.10
C ILE A 358 -12.08 20.19 -3.94
N GLU A 359 -12.54 21.34 -3.48
CA GLU A 359 -13.47 21.45 -2.35
C GLU A 359 -14.85 20.89 -2.71
N VAL A 360 -15.41 20.08 -1.79
CA VAL A 360 -16.74 19.49 -1.93
C VAL A 360 -17.55 19.71 -0.64
N PRO A 361 -18.88 19.88 -0.73
CA PRO A 361 -19.70 20.13 0.45
C PRO A 361 -19.95 18.86 1.30
N GLU A 362 -19.94 17.71 0.68
CA GLU A 362 -20.23 16.42 1.31
C GLU A 362 -19.56 15.26 0.58
N LEU A 363 -19.35 14.15 1.29
CA LEU A 363 -18.87 12.87 0.80
C LEU A 363 -19.87 11.78 1.21
N HIS A 364 -20.32 10.99 0.25
CA HIS A 364 -21.26 9.91 0.45
C HIS A 364 -20.55 8.58 0.77
N ALA A 365 -21.30 7.68 1.43
CA ALA A 365 -20.83 6.31 1.68
C ALA A 365 -20.34 5.66 0.39
N GLY A 366 -19.16 5.03 0.45
CA GLY A 366 -18.45 4.44 -0.68
C GLY A 366 -17.46 5.37 -1.37
N ASP A 367 -17.57 6.69 -1.21
CA ASP A 367 -16.66 7.64 -1.86
C ASP A 367 -15.34 7.83 -1.09
N ILE A 368 -14.33 8.27 -1.84
CA ILE A 368 -13.00 8.62 -1.32
C ILE A 368 -12.86 10.14 -1.34
N GLY A 369 -12.46 10.71 -0.21
CA GLY A 369 -12.17 12.12 -0.10
C GLY A 369 -11.04 12.41 0.88
N ALA A 370 -10.81 13.68 1.16
CA ALA A 370 -9.79 14.15 2.08
C ALA A 370 -10.32 15.23 3.01
N ILE A 371 -9.81 15.24 4.23
CA ILE A 371 -10.11 16.25 5.25
C ILE A 371 -8.79 16.93 5.63
N ALA A 372 -8.77 18.26 5.57
CA ALA A 372 -7.60 19.03 5.91
C ALA A 372 -7.53 19.35 7.41
N LYS A 373 -6.31 19.41 7.93
CA LYS A 373 -5.98 19.99 9.25
C LYS A 373 -6.60 19.29 10.44
N LEU A 374 -6.84 17.98 10.38
CA LEU A 374 -7.18 17.20 11.57
C LEU A 374 -5.96 17.03 12.48
N ASN A 375 -6.13 17.26 13.78
CA ASN A 375 -5.00 17.28 14.73
C ASN A 375 -4.64 15.88 15.23
N SER A 376 -5.62 15.13 15.70
CA SER A 376 -5.40 13.84 16.34
C SER A 376 -5.36 12.66 15.37
N VAL A 377 -5.91 12.83 14.17
CA VAL A 377 -6.15 11.74 13.21
C VAL A 377 -4.87 11.29 12.50
N GLN A 378 -4.72 9.98 12.34
CA GLN A 378 -3.60 9.32 11.64
C GLN A 378 -4.12 8.24 10.69
N THR A 379 -3.25 7.78 9.78
CA THR A 379 -3.53 6.62 8.92
C THR A 379 -3.88 5.40 9.78
N GLY A 380 -4.99 4.75 9.42
CA GLY A 380 -5.53 3.61 10.12
C GLY A 380 -6.55 3.95 11.21
N ASP A 381 -6.83 5.23 11.48
CA ASP A 381 -7.84 5.64 12.46
C ASP A 381 -9.26 5.56 11.86
N SER A 382 -10.23 5.35 12.75
CA SER A 382 -11.66 5.31 12.45
C SER A 382 -12.33 6.60 12.91
N LEU A 383 -13.13 7.19 12.04
CA LEU A 383 -13.94 8.36 12.34
C LEU A 383 -15.42 7.96 12.40
N ALA A 384 -16.10 8.31 13.48
CA ALA A 384 -17.51 7.97 13.65
C ALA A 384 -18.22 9.05 14.50
N THR A 385 -19.56 8.96 14.61
CA THR A 385 -20.29 9.83 15.54
C THR A 385 -19.98 9.44 17.00
N LYS A 386 -19.88 10.40 17.89
CA LYS A 386 -19.69 10.15 19.34
C LYS A 386 -20.77 9.25 19.95
N ALA A 387 -21.99 9.37 19.43
CA ALA A 387 -23.12 8.53 19.86
C ALA A 387 -22.93 7.06 19.48
N ASN A 388 -22.28 6.78 18.35
CA ASN A 388 -22.05 5.43 17.81
C ASN A 388 -20.58 5.30 17.35
N PRO A 389 -19.63 5.09 18.26
CA PRO A 389 -18.24 4.89 17.90
C PRO A 389 -18.05 3.50 17.25
N ILE A 390 -17.51 3.50 16.03
CA ILE A 390 -17.31 2.30 15.22
C ILE A 390 -15.83 2.22 14.88
N LEU A 391 -15.20 1.09 15.23
CA LEU A 391 -13.79 0.81 14.96
C LEU A 391 -13.66 -0.08 13.73
N TYR A 392 -12.88 0.35 12.75
CA TYR A 392 -12.59 -0.43 11.54
C TYR A 392 -11.23 -1.14 11.62
N PRO A 393 -11.10 -2.34 11.02
CA PRO A 393 -9.81 -3.03 10.96
C PRO A 393 -8.78 -2.24 10.16
N LYS A 394 -7.56 -2.17 10.69
CA LYS A 394 -6.44 -1.48 10.05
C LYS A 394 -5.87 -2.28 8.88
N ALA A 395 -5.23 -1.59 7.94
CA ALA A 395 -4.46 -2.24 6.89
C ALA A 395 -3.29 -3.04 7.50
N LEU A 396 -3.06 -4.24 6.97
CA LEU A 396 -1.91 -5.05 7.34
C LEU A 396 -0.70 -4.57 6.54
N LEU A 397 0.17 -3.80 7.19
CA LEU A 397 1.38 -3.26 6.58
C LEU A 397 2.55 -4.23 6.71
N SER A 398 3.45 -4.19 5.74
CA SER A 398 4.69 -4.96 5.79
C SER A 398 5.59 -4.48 6.93
N THR A 399 6.21 -5.43 7.63
CA THR A 399 7.22 -5.10 8.65
C THR A 399 8.48 -4.58 7.97
N PRO A 400 9.08 -3.48 8.45
CA PRO A 400 10.32 -2.98 7.88
C PRO A 400 11.49 -3.96 8.15
N TYR A 401 12.22 -4.32 7.09
CA TYR A 401 13.33 -5.30 7.13
C TYR A 401 14.71 -4.65 7.21
N THR A 402 14.87 -3.49 6.57
CA THR A 402 16.16 -2.79 6.50
C THR A 402 16.34 -1.92 7.72
N CYS A 403 17.50 -2.05 8.38
CA CYS A 403 17.86 -1.25 9.54
C CYS A 403 19.19 -0.56 9.32
N LYS A 404 19.26 0.73 9.57
CA LYS A 404 20.49 1.53 9.57
C LYS A 404 20.60 2.32 10.88
N ARG A 405 21.82 2.52 11.35
CA ARG A 405 22.13 3.52 12.35
C ARG A 405 22.20 4.88 11.67
N PHE A 406 21.64 5.91 12.31
CA PHE A 406 21.75 7.27 11.81
C PHE A 406 22.31 8.23 12.85
N LYS A 407 22.92 9.29 12.39
CA LYS A 407 23.36 10.41 13.22
C LYS A 407 23.26 11.73 12.44
N ALA A 408 23.09 12.82 13.16
CA ALA A 408 23.18 14.15 12.60
C ALA A 408 24.60 14.41 12.05
N VAL A 409 24.71 14.97 10.85
CA VAL A 409 25.99 15.44 10.30
C VAL A 409 26.45 16.68 11.05
N LYS A 410 25.52 17.62 11.30
CA LYS A 410 25.78 18.84 12.03
C LYS A 410 25.26 18.70 13.46
N LYS A 411 26.14 18.95 14.43
CA LYS A 411 25.78 18.97 15.85
C LYS A 411 24.75 20.08 16.14
N GLY A 412 23.68 19.71 16.83
CA GLY A 412 22.57 20.60 17.18
C GLY A 412 21.35 20.46 16.26
N ASP A 413 21.40 19.64 15.22
CA ASP A 413 20.26 19.34 14.36
C ASP A 413 19.43 18.13 14.85
N GLU A 414 19.81 17.49 15.97
CA GLU A 414 19.18 16.26 16.48
C GLU A 414 17.69 16.43 16.73
N ASP A 415 17.27 17.55 17.34
CA ASP A 415 15.86 17.83 17.62
C ASP A 415 15.06 18.06 16.33
N LYS A 416 15.65 18.77 15.36
CA LYS A 416 15.00 18.98 14.04
C LYS A 416 14.83 17.68 13.29
N ILE A 417 15.85 16.81 13.31
CA ILE A 417 15.80 15.49 12.69
C ILE A 417 14.71 14.64 13.35
N SER A 418 14.64 14.65 14.69
CA SER A 418 13.61 13.92 15.43
C SER A 418 12.19 14.37 15.07
N GLN A 419 11.97 15.70 15.00
CA GLN A 419 10.68 16.26 14.60
C GLN A 419 10.33 15.96 13.14
N ALA A 420 11.31 16.03 12.24
CA ALA A 420 11.11 15.68 10.83
C ALA A 420 10.75 14.21 10.65
N LEU A 421 11.49 13.31 11.28
CA LEU A 421 11.21 11.87 11.28
C LEU A 421 9.85 11.53 11.89
N ALA A 422 9.45 12.20 12.97
CA ALA A 422 8.12 12.03 13.56
C ALA A 422 6.99 12.40 12.57
N LYS A 423 7.17 13.50 11.81
CA LYS A 423 6.23 13.88 10.75
C LYS A 423 6.21 12.83 9.62
N MET A 424 7.36 12.37 9.15
CA MET A 424 7.45 11.34 8.11
C MET A 424 6.82 10.01 8.56
N MET A 425 7.01 9.59 9.81
CA MET A 425 6.34 8.41 10.38
C MET A 425 4.83 8.58 10.53
N SER A 426 4.32 9.81 10.52
CA SER A 426 2.86 10.05 10.49
C SER A 426 2.28 9.84 9.10
N GLU A 427 3.08 10.05 8.05
CA GLU A 427 2.72 9.81 6.65
C GLU A 427 2.92 8.33 6.28
N ASP A 428 4.07 7.77 6.62
CA ASP A 428 4.50 6.40 6.28
C ASP A 428 4.60 5.53 7.53
N LYS A 429 3.67 4.60 7.67
CA LYS A 429 3.62 3.66 8.82
C LYS A 429 4.62 2.51 8.73
N THR A 430 5.32 2.36 7.60
CA THR A 430 6.41 1.39 7.43
C THR A 430 7.78 1.97 7.80
N LEU A 431 7.86 3.27 8.08
CA LEU A 431 9.04 3.92 8.64
C LEU A 431 9.02 3.85 10.16
N ARG A 432 10.11 3.42 10.78
CA ARG A 432 10.22 3.30 12.24
C ARG A 432 11.56 3.81 12.74
N VAL A 433 11.55 4.55 13.82
CA VAL A 433 12.75 5.04 14.52
C VAL A 433 12.81 4.45 15.93
N VAL A 434 13.97 3.96 16.33
CA VAL A 434 14.21 3.36 17.65
C VAL A 434 15.48 3.94 18.25
N ASN A 435 15.40 4.41 19.49
CA ASN A 435 16.57 4.78 20.26
C ASN A 435 17.05 3.58 21.07
N ASP A 436 18.17 3.00 20.64
CA ASP A 436 18.84 1.89 21.32
C ASP A 436 19.79 2.46 22.36
N SER A 437 19.30 2.59 23.58
CA SER A 437 20.06 3.13 24.70
C SER A 437 21.23 2.23 25.12
N ALA A 438 21.07 0.91 24.98
CA ALA A 438 22.10 -0.07 25.34
C ALA A 438 23.37 0.12 24.50
N ASN A 439 23.22 0.33 23.19
CA ASN A 439 24.35 0.53 22.27
C ASN A 439 24.62 2.00 21.96
N ARG A 440 23.88 2.93 22.59
CA ARG A 440 23.97 4.39 22.37
C ARG A 440 23.92 4.72 20.88
N GLN A 441 22.87 4.31 20.23
CA GLN A 441 22.64 4.56 18.81
C GLN A 441 21.15 4.83 18.52
N SER A 442 20.90 5.63 17.50
CA SER A 442 19.57 5.80 16.94
C SER A 442 19.47 4.98 15.67
N LEU A 443 18.43 4.18 15.56
CA LEU A 443 18.17 3.26 14.45
C LEU A 443 16.95 3.72 13.66
N ILE A 444 17.06 3.62 12.34
CA ILE A 444 15.95 3.83 11.42
C ILE A 444 15.67 2.54 10.65
N TYR A 445 14.41 2.16 10.59
CA TYR A 445 13.94 0.97 9.89
C TYR A 445 13.05 1.40 8.72
N GLY A 446 13.21 0.75 7.59
CA GLY A 446 12.38 0.88 6.40
C GLY A 446 12.23 -0.45 5.68
N ILE A 447 11.42 -0.51 4.64
CA ILE A 447 11.17 -1.74 3.89
C ILE A 447 12.42 -2.17 3.12
N GLY A 448 13.14 -1.21 2.51
CA GLY A 448 14.36 -1.48 1.75
C GLY A 448 15.33 -0.31 1.75
N ASP A 449 16.47 -0.47 1.09
CA ASP A 449 17.50 0.57 1.01
C ASP A 449 17.01 1.79 0.22
N GLN A 450 16.25 1.58 -0.87
CA GLN A 450 15.67 2.68 -1.65
C GLN A 450 14.69 3.52 -0.82
N HIS A 451 13.90 2.89 0.03
CA HIS A 451 13.01 3.59 0.96
C HIS A 451 13.81 4.52 1.89
N LEU A 452 14.87 4.02 2.54
CA LEU A 452 15.70 4.81 3.44
C LEU A 452 16.45 5.94 2.70
N ASP A 453 16.92 5.72 1.48
CA ASP A 453 17.55 6.75 0.66
C ASP A 453 16.61 7.92 0.38
N ILE A 454 15.34 7.63 0.09
CA ILE A 454 14.32 8.65 -0.13
C ILE A 454 14.02 9.41 1.16
N VAL A 455 13.94 8.72 2.29
CA VAL A 455 13.79 9.36 3.60
C VAL A 455 14.93 10.34 3.86
N MET A 456 16.20 9.96 3.57
CA MET A 456 17.36 10.85 3.73
C MET A 456 17.29 12.05 2.79
N ASN A 457 16.90 11.85 1.53
CA ASN A 457 16.73 12.93 0.58
C ASN A 457 15.63 13.91 1.02
N LYS A 458 14.49 13.40 1.47
CA LYS A 458 13.40 14.24 2.01
C LYS A 458 13.85 15.01 3.25
N LEU A 459 14.64 14.43 4.16
CA LEU A 459 15.23 15.15 5.30
C LEU A 459 16.10 16.32 4.83
N LYS A 460 16.94 16.09 3.83
CA LYS A 460 17.82 17.11 3.27
C LYS A 460 17.06 18.20 2.53
N GLU A 461 16.22 17.81 1.56
CA GLU A 461 15.56 18.76 0.64
C GLU A 461 14.40 19.49 1.31
N ARG A 462 13.54 18.78 2.05
CA ARG A 462 12.32 19.33 2.65
C ARG A 462 12.55 19.94 4.03
N TYR A 463 13.35 19.27 4.86
CA TYR A 463 13.59 19.70 6.25
C TYR A 463 14.93 20.41 6.48
N LYS A 464 15.78 20.46 5.44
CA LYS A 464 17.10 21.14 5.48
C LYS A 464 18.01 20.63 6.58
N VAL A 465 18.01 19.31 6.83
CA VAL A 465 18.90 18.62 7.78
C VAL A 465 19.60 17.45 7.08
N ASP A 466 20.89 17.31 7.33
CA ASP A 466 21.72 16.22 6.79
C ASP A 466 21.92 15.13 7.85
N VAL A 467 21.75 13.88 7.41
CA VAL A 467 21.86 12.67 8.23
C VAL A 467 22.81 11.68 7.58
N GLU A 468 23.72 11.12 8.35
CA GLU A 468 24.62 10.05 7.92
C GLU A 468 24.08 8.69 8.35
N LEU A 469 23.95 7.76 7.39
CA LEU A 469 23.59 6.38 7.64
C LEU A 469 24.86 5.51 7.78
N SER A 470 24.82 4.56 8.71
CA SER A 470 25.88 3.58 8.92
C SER A 470 25.30 2.22 9.35
N LYS A 471 26.13 1.18 9.35
CA LYS A 471 25.70 -0.13 9.85
C LYS A 471 25.34 -0.03 11.34
N PRO A 472 24.26 -0.68 11.80
CA PRO A 472 23.94 -0.77 13.22
C PRO A 472 25.07 -1.43 13.99
N LYS A 473 25.28 -0.97 15.22
CA LYS A 473 26.13 -1.70 16.17
C LYS A 473 25.40 -2.97 16.58
N VAL A 474 26.07 -4.09 16.48
CA VAL A 474 25.54 -5.37 16.96
C VAL A 474 25.65 -5.40 18.50
N PRO A 475 24.57 -5.68 19.23
CA PRO A 475 24.63 -5.82 20.68
C PRO A 475 25.31 -7.15 21.04
N PHE A 476 26.63 -7.13 21.09
CA PHE A 476 27.38 -8.26 21.61
C PHE A 476 27.19 -8.33 23.13
N ARG A 477 27.03 -9.54 23.63
CA ARG A 477 27.10 -9.84 25.06
C ARG A 477 28.28 -10.77 25.29
N GLU A 478 28.97 -10.56 26.40
CA GLU A 478 30.06 -11.45 26.79
C GLU A 478 29.59 -12.47 27.83
N THR A 479 30.25 -13.61 27.84
CA THR A 479 30.00 -14.66 28.82
C THR A 479 31.32 -15.29 29.25
N ILE A 480 31.38 -15.83 30.45
CA ILE A 480 32.50 -16.63 30.92
C ILE A 480 32.35 -18.07 30.46
N ARG A 481 33.47 -18.70 30.12
CA ARG A 481 33.51 -20.12 29.67
C ARG A 481 34.13 -21.06 30.71
N LYS A 482 34.78 -20.52 31.75
CA LYS A 482 35.48 -21.27 32.77
C LYS A 482 35.13 -20.71 34.14
N ASN A 483 35.25 -21.56 35.15
CA ASN A 483 35.12 -21.11 36.55
C ASN A 483 36.30 -20.20 36.93
N ALA A 484 36.00 -19.18 37.71
CA ALA A 484 37.02 -18.25 38.25
C ALA A 484 36.71 -17.90 39.70
N ASP A 485 37.67 -18.13 40.57
CA ASP A 485 37.63 -17.66 41.95
C ASP A 485 38.34 -16.29 42.02
N VAL A 486 37.61 -15.29 42.45
CA VAL A 486 38.12 -13.89 42.51
C VAL A 486 37.90 -13.27 43.86
N GLU A 487 38.80 -12.35 44.20
CA GLU A 487 38.79 -11.58 45.45
C GLU A 487 38.71 -10.10 45.09
N GLY A 488 37.67 -9.42 45.60
CA GLY A 488 37.48 -7.98 45.51
C GLY A 488 37.69 -7.32 46.87
N LYS A 489 38.67 -6.41 46.93
CA LYS A 489 38.95 -5.67 48.14
C LYS A 489 38.97 -4.17 47.88
N HIS A 490 38.08 -3.46 48.52
CA HIS A 490 38.05 -2.00 48.51
C HIS A 490 38.46 -1.48 49.88
N LYS A 491 39.52 -0.69 49.89
CA LYS A 491 39.98 0.04 51.09
C LYS A 491 40.32 1.44 50.69
N LYS A 492 39.54 2.41 51.15
CA LYS A 492 39.76 3.82 50.88
C LYS A 492 39.58 4.60 52.18
N GLN A 493 40.55 5.44 52.51
CA GLN A 493 40.48 6.35 53.65
C GLN A 493 40.89 7.75 53.17
N SER A 494 39.92 8.66 53.19
CA SER A 494 40.12 10.06 52.89
C SER A 494 39.37 10.88 53.99
N GLY A 495 40.05 11.32 55.05
CA GLY A 495 39.41 11.96 56.17
C GLY A 495 38.96 10.99 57.25
N GLY A 496 38.11 11.42 58.19
CA GLY A 496 37.78 10.74 59.46
C GLY A 496 37.03 9.40 59.34
N HIS A 497 36.41 9.09 58.20
CA HIS A 497 35.68 7.81 57.97
C HIS A 497 36.27 7.04 56.78
N GLY A 498 36.73 5.82 57.01
CA GLY A 498 37.22 4.92 56.00
C GLY A 498 36.11 4.06 55.36
N GLN A 499 36.29 3.72 54.12
CA GLN A 499 35.46 2.73 53.41
C GLN A 499 36.21 1.40 53.33
N TYR A 500 35.55 0.32 53.69
CA TYR A 500 36.10 -1.02 53.59
C TYR A 500 35.06 -2.01 53.10
N GLY A 501 35.40 -2.78 52.07
CA GLY A 501 34.61 -3.89 51.55
C GLY A 501 35.54 -5.00 51.04
N HIS A 502 35.27 -6.22 51.44
CA HIS A 502 36.09 -7.35 51.03
C HIS A 502 35.17 -8.56 50.75
N VAL A 503 35.17 -9.04 49.50
CA VAL A 503 34.37 -10.21 49.09
C VAL A 503 35.22 -11.18 48.28
N LYS A 504 34.97 -12.47 48.49
CA LYS A 504 35.48 -13.55 47.63
C LYS A 504 34.31 -14.19 46.95
N MET A 505 34.39 -14.32 45.64
CA MET A 505 33.32 -14.84 44.83
C MET A 505 33.86 -15.84 43.81
N ARG A 506 33.06 -16.86 43.56
CA ARG A 506 33.27 -17.81 42.49
C ARG A 506 32.27 -17.47 41.36
N PHE A 507 32.77 -17.36 40.15
CA PHE A 507 32.01 -17.19 38.95
C PHE A 507 32.06 -18.47 38.11
N GLU A 508 30.93 -18.92 37.63
CA GLU A 508 30.83 -20.09 36.77
C GLU A 508 29.76 -19.88 35.67
N PRO A 509 29.87 -20.58 34.51
CA PRO A 509 28.86 -20.49 33.50
C PRO A 509 27.52 -21.01 34.00
N SER A 510 26.45 -20.24 33.90
CA SER A 510 25.10 -20.68 34.30
C SER A 510 24.46 -21.65 33.31
N GLY A 511 24.91 -21.62 32.04
CA GLY A 511 24.24 -22.34 30.94
C GLY A 511 22.91 -21.73 30.49
N ASP A 512 22.43 -20.70 31.17
CA ASP A 512 21.22 -19.97 30.82
C ASP A 512 21.59 -18.71 30.02
N MET A 513 21.02 -18.58 28.83
CA MET A 513 21.24 -17.43 27.93
C MET A 513 20.19 -16.32 28.11
N GLU A 514 19.12 -16.59 28.82
CA GLU A 514 18.02 -15.63 29.02
C GLU A 514 18.20 -14.82 30.29
N THR A 515 18.72 -15.45 31.36
CA THR A 515 18.96 -14.78 32.64
C THR A 515 20.37 -14.17 32.66
N PRO A 516 20.52 -12.85 32.86
CA PRO A 516 21.82 -12.18 32.83
C PRO A 516 22.83 -12.73 33.84
N TYR A 517 22.41 -13.11 35.02
CA TYR A 517 23.21 -13.76 36.06
C TYR A 517 22.29 -14.45 37.07
N VAL A 518 22.85 -15.37 37.83
CA VAL A 518 22.25 -15.98 39.03
C VAL A 518 23.16 -15.69 40.18
N PHE A 519 22.61 -15.14 41.28
CA PHE A 519 23.38 -14.82 42.50
C PHE A 519 23.03 -15.80 43.60
N GLU A 520 24.01 -16.57 44.04
CA GLU A 520 23.89 -17.50 45.17
C GLU A 520 24.84 -17.14 46.29
N GLN A 521 24.40 -17.37 47.52
CA GLN A 521 25.23 -17.15 48.68
C GLN A 521 25.58 -18.48 49.36
N VAL A 522 26.87 -18.71 49.57
CA VAL A 522 27.41 -19.94 50.23
C VAL A 522 28.24 -19.60 51.44
N VAL A 523 27.98 -18.45 52.07
CA VAL A 523 28.73 -17.97 53.21
C VAL A 523 28.43 -18.82 54.47
N VAL A 524 29.47 -19.41 55.05
CA VAL A 524 29.40 -20.22 56.28
C VAL A 524 30.05 -19.43 57.44
N GLY A 525 29.50 -19.56 58.64
CA GLY A 525 30.08 -18.99 59.87
C GLY A 525 29.94 -17.47 60.01
N GLY A 526 29.12 -16.80 59.17
CA GLY A 526 28.85 -15.35 59.30
C GLY A 526 30.00 -14.44 58.87
N ALA A 527 30.92 -14.94 58.03
CA ALA A 527 32.08 -14.19 57.55
C ALA A 527 31.68 -12.91 56.81
N VAL A 528 30.52 -12.88 56.13
CA VAL A 528 29.84 -11.68 55.60
C VAL A 528 28.47 -11.59 56.25
N PRO A 529 28.13 -10.54 56.97
CA PRO A 529 26.79 -10.37 57.53
C PRO A 529 25.71 -10.30 56.46
N LYS A 530 24.57 -10.96 56.72
CA LYS A 530 23.47 -11.10 55.72
C LYS A 530 22.94 -9.79 55.15
N ASN A 531 22.98 -8.73 55.89
CA ASN A 531 22.55 -7.39 55.47
C ASN A 531 23.40 -6.78 54.35
N TYR A 532 24.59 -7.34 54.05
CA TYR A 532 25.44 -6.88 52.95
C TYR A 532 25.29 -7.64 51.66
N PHE A 533 24.56 -8.79 51.62
CA PHE A 533 24.33 -9.55 50.41
C PHE A 533 23.64 -8.74 49.32
N PRO A 534 22.58 -7.94 49.62
CA PRO A 534 21.97 -7.08 48.58
C PRO A 534 22.93 -6.04 48.01
N ALA A 535 23.90 -5.58 48.80
CA ALA A 535 24.90 -4.61 48.34
C ALA A 535 25.91 -5.26 47.37
N VAL A 536 26.28 -6.52 47.63
CA VAL A 536 27.15 -7.30 46.73
C VAL A 536 26.42 -7.59 45.40
N GLU A 537 25.16 -8.05 45.47
CA GLU A 537 24.35 -8.30 44.31
C GLU A 537 24.11 -7.03 43.47
N LYS A 538 23.85 -5.89 44.12
CA LYS A 538 23.74 -4.60 43.42
C LYS A 538 25.02 -4.26 42.64
N GLY A 539 26.19 -4.53 43.23
CA GLY A 539 27.48 -4.34 42.56
C GLY A 539 27.63 -5.22 41.33
N LEU A 540 27.15 -6.47 41.39
CA LEU A 540 27.08 -7.36 40.22
C LEU A 540 26.13 -6.82 39.16
N GLN A 541 24.93 -6.39 39.52
CA GLN A 541 23.96 -5.79 38.60
C GLN A 541 24.51 -4.58 37.84
N GLU A 542 25.29 -3.75 38.50
CA GLU A 542 25.96 -2.62 37.89
C GLU A 542 27.10 -3.07 36.96
N CYS A 543 27.82 -4.13 37.32
CA CYS A 543 28.96 -4.65 36.58
C CYS A 543 28.57 -5.37 35.30
N VAL A 544 27.50 -6.19 35.31
CA VAL A 544 27.03 -6.96 34.13
C VAL A 544 26.48 -6.06 33.04
N GLN A 545 26.18 -4.79 33.31
CA GLN A 545 25.74 -3.84 32.29
C GLN A 545 26.86 -3.38 31.37
N LYS A 546 28.12 -3.55 31.76
CA LYS A 546 29.30 -3.15 30.99
C LYS A 546 30.51 -3.98 31.39
N GLY A 547 30.75 -5.04 30.63
CA GLY A 547 31.94 -5.86 30.76
C GLY A 547 33.18 -5.28 30.07
N PRO A 548 34.33 -5.96 30.13
CA PRO A 548 35.58 -5.57 29.48
C PRO A 548 35.48 -5.57 27.93
N LEU A 549 34.71 -6.46 27.33
CA LEU A 549 34.57 -6.64 25.90
C LEU A 549 33.21 -6.14 25.39
N ALA A 550 32.13 -6.46 26.11
CA ALA A 550 30.75 -6.13 25.73
C ALA A 550 29.87 -5.96 26.98
N ALA A 551 28.55 -5.76 26.78
CA ALA A 551 27.56 -5.72 27.84
C ALA A 551 27.13 -7.11 28.29
#